data_45a5eb52db446dc7484c0a2e7dbe7f85
#
_entry.id   45a5eb52db446dc7484c0a2e7dbe7f85
#
_cell.length_a   1.000
_cell.length_b   1.000
_cell.length_c   1.000
_cell.angle_alpha   90.00
_cell.angle_beta   90.00
_cell.angle_gamma   90.00
#
_symmetry.space_group_name_H-M   'P 1'
#
loop_
_entity.id
_entity.type
_entity.pdbx_description
1 polymer ?
#
loop_
_entity_poly.entity_id
_entity_poly.type
_entity_poly.pdbx_seq_one_letter_code
_entity_poly.pdbx_strand_id
1 'polypeptide(L)'
;MNSRVRMVFSGSGGQGVITAAIILAEAAVIYEGLNATQAQSYGAAARGGATRSDIIISEQEINFPEVSQPNILVCLTQEAYNTYSSIIRPGGTLLTDKRFVKTTRKVDAKQIELAMYEAVMEKIGKPV
;
A
#
# COMPACT_ATOMS: atom_id res chain seq x y z
N MET A 1 0.95 -24.01 -6.59
CA MET A 1 0.47 -23.01 -5.66
C MET A 1 0.41 -21.65 -6.31
N ASN A 2 -0.63 -20.91 -6.10
CA ASN A 2 -0.80 -19.63 -6.73
C ASN A 2 -0.03 -18.54 -5.98
N SER A 3 1.06 -18.08 -6.55
CA SER A 3 1.91 -17.06 -5.95
C SER A 3 1.51 -15.67 -6.40
N ARG A 4 0.34 -15.24 -5.98
CA ARG A 4 -0.16 -13.91 -6.30
C ARG A 4 -0.24 -13.06 -5.03
N VAL A 5 0.45 -11.92 -5.05
CA VAL A 5 0.40 -10.96 -3.94
C VAL A 5 -0.29 -9.70 -4.42
N ARG A 6 -1.29 -9.29 -3.66
CA ARG A 6 -2.05 -8.08 -3.91
C ARG A 6 -1.76 -7.07 -2.83
N MET A 7 -1.34 -5.88 -3.23
CA MET A 7 -0.99 -4.82 -2.30
C MET A 7 -1.70 -3.53 -2.66
N VAL A 8 -2.01 -2.76 -1.64
CA VAL A 8 -2.53 -1.40 -1.81
C VAL A 8 -1.65 -0.47 -0.98
N PHE A 9 -1.11 0.54 -1.63
CA PHE A 9 -0.40 1.62 -0.96
C PHE A 9 -1.31 2.84 -0.96
N SER A 10 -1.51 3.43 0.21
CA SER A 10 -2.40 4.57 0.36
C SER A 10 -1.81 5.63 1.28
N GLY A 11 -2.10 6.88 0.96
CA GLY A 11 -1.60 8.02 1.71
C GLY A 11 -1.99 9.31 1.03
N SER A 12 -1.23 10.37 1.29
CA SER A 12 -1.44 11.64 0.60
C SER A 12 -0.67 11.67 -0.72
N GLY A 13 -1.09 12.53 -1.64
CA GLY A 13 -0.47 12.64 -2.94
C GLY A 13 1.03 13.01 -2.90
N GLY A 14 1.46 13.72 -1.86
CA GLY A 14 2.85 14.15 -1.74
C GLY A 14 3.79 13.17 -1.06
N GLN A 15 3.32 11.98 -0.69
CA GLN A 15 4.12 11.02 0.07
C GLN A 15 4.85 9.98 -0.78
N GLY A 16 4.78 10.09 -2.10
CA GLY A 16 5.46 9.15 -2.98
C GLY A 16 4.79 7.78 -3.06
N VAL A 17 3.52 7.69 -2.73
CA VAL A 17 2.76 6.45 -2.76
C VAL A 17 2.79 5.80 -4.14
N ILE A 18 2.52 6.59 -5.17
CA ILE A 18 2.49 6.09 -6.55
C ILE A 18 3.90 5.70 -6.99
N THR A 19 4.90 6.50 -6.66
CA THR A 19 6.29 6.23 -7.02
C THR A 19 6.77 4.92 -6.38
N ALA A 20 6.47 4.73 -5.10
CA ALA A 20 6.83 3.49 -4.40
C ALA A 20 6.20 2.28 -5.06
N ALA A 21 4.94 2.39 -5.46
CA ALA A 21 4.24 1.30 -6.13
C ALA A 21 4.87 0.96 -7.48
N ILE A 22 5.23 1.98 -8.26
CA ILE A 22 5.88 1.78 -9.55
C ILE A 22 7.24 1.11 -9.38
N ILE A 23 8.05 1.56 -8.42
CA ILE A 23 9.36 0.99 -8.16
C ILE A 23 9.24 -0.48 -7.78
N LEU A 24 8.30 -0.81 -6.92
CA LEU A 24 8.09 -2.20 -6.50
C LEU A 24 7.66 -3.09 -7.66
N ALA A 25 6.73 -2.61 -8.48
CA ALA A 25 6.26 -3.36 -9.64
C ALA A 25 7.40 -3.59 -10.65
N GLU A 26 8.19 -2.56 -10.94
CA GLU A 26 9.33 -2.68 -11.83
C GLU A 26 10.37 -3.66 -11.28
N ALA A 27 10.65 -3.61 -10.00
CA ALA A 27 11.60 -4.51 -9.37
C ALA A 27 11.16 -5.97 -9.50
N ALA A 28 9.88 -6.25 -9.31
CA ALA A 28 9.35 -7.60 -9.45
C ALA A 28 9.52 -8.13 -10.88
N VAL A 29 9.30 -7.29 -11.88
CA VAL A 29 9.45 -7.69 -13.29
C VAL A 29 10.93 -7.85 -13.66
N ILE A 30 11.75 -6.86 -13.33
CA ILE A 30 13.14 -6.82 -13.81
C ILE A 30 14.02 -7.84 -13.09
N TYR A 31 13.88 -7.95 -11.78
CA TYR A 31 14.80 -8.76 -10.97
C TYR A 31 14.28 -10.16 -10.66
N GLU A 32 12.97 -10.34 -10.64
CA GLU A 32 12.37 -11.63 -10.28
C GLU A 32 11.67 -12.32 -11.46
N GLY A 33 11.55 -11.65 -12.60
CA GLY A 33 10.90 -12.22 -13.76
C GLY A 33 9.41 -12.47 -13.56
N LEU A 34 8.78 -11.79 -12.65
CA LEU A 34 7.36 -11.94 -12.36
C LEU A 34 6.52 -10.99 -13.21
N ASN A 35 5.24 -11.28 -13.29
CA ASN A 35 4.28 -10.32 -13.84
C ASN A 35 3.87 -9.36 -12.75
N ALA A 36 3.72 -8.09 -13.09
CA ALA A 36 3.28 -7.09 -12.15
C ALA A 36 2.39 -6.06 -12.84
N THR A 37 1.37 -5.60 -12.14
CA THR A 37 0.55 -4.47 -12.57
C THR A 37 0.52 -3.42 -11.49
N GLN A 38 0.33 -2.19 -11.89
CA GLN A 38 0.17 -1.06 -10.99
C GLN A 38 -0.95 -0.18 -11.52
N ALA A 39 -1.90 0.17 -10.68
CA ALA A 39 -3.02 1.01 -11.04
C ALA A 39 -3.27 2.03 -9.95
N GLN A 40 -3.54 3.27 -10.34
CA GLN A 40 -3.87 4.34 -9.41
C GLN A 40 -5.37 4.56 -9.37
N SER A 41 -5.85 4.96 -8.20
CA SER A 41 -7.24 5.32 -8.03
C SER A 41 -7.36 6.74 -7.51
N TYR A 42 -8.13 7.53 -8.22
CA TYR A 42 -8.46 8.90 -7.87
C TYR A 42 -9.98 9.04 -7.73
N GLY A 43 -10.51 10.19 -7.97
CA GLY A 43 -11.95 10.41 -7.99
C GLY A 43 -12.57 10.35 -6.61
N ALA A 44 -13.64 9.59 -6.47
CA ALA A 44 -14.36 9.50 -5.21
C ALA A 44 -13.49 9.02 -4.07
N ALA A 45 -12.55 8.13 -4.36
CA ALA A 45 -11.59 7.65 -3.36
C ALA A 45 -10.67 8.75 -2.86
N ALA A 46 -10.45 9.79 -3.64
CA ALA A 46 -9.58 10.90 -3.27
C ALA A 46 -10.30 11.96 -2.44
N ARG A 47 -11.56 11.82 -2.15
CA ARG A 47 -12.34 12.83 -1.42
C ARG A 47 -11.77 13.14 -0.04
N GLY A 48 -11.21 12.20 0.63
CA GLY A 48 -10.58 12.46 1.92
C GLY A 48 -9.13 12.89 1.82
N GLY A 49 -8.64 13.23 0.63
CA GLY A 49 -7.25 13.54 0.39
C GLY A 49 -6.37 12.31 0.26
N ALA A 50 -6.95 11.13 0.30
CA ALA A 50 -6.18 9.88 0.19
C ALA A 50 -6.00 9.49 -1.26
N THR A 51 -4.78 9.11 -1.62
CA THR A 51 -4.47 8.49 -2.90
C THR A 51 -4.24 7.01 -2.67
N ARG A 52 -4.43 6.23 -3.70
CA ARG A 52 -4.32 4.78 -3.63
C ARG A 52 -3.62 4.25 -4.87
N SER A 53 -2.70 3.34 -4.66
CA SER A 53 -2.05 2.63 -5.75
C SER A 53 -2.14 1.12 -5.50
N ASP A 54 -2.69 0.41 -6.47
CA ASP A 54 -2.89 -1.04 -6.38
C ASP A 54 -1.76 -1.74 -7.12
N ILE A 55 -1.19 -2.75 -6.49
CA ILE A 55 -0.10 -3.53 -7.07
C ILE A 55 -0.47 -5.00 -6.99
N ILE A 56 -0.34 -5.71 -8.11
CA ILE A 56 -0.47 -7.16 -8.14
C ILE A 56 0.82 -7.72 -8.71
N ILE A 57 1.41 -8.65 -7.99
CA ILE A 57 2.60 -9.38 -8.42
C ILE A 57 2.23 -10.85 -8.51
N SER A 58 2.51 -11.49 -9.64
CA SER A 58 2.09 -12.87 -9.88
C SER A 58 3.04 -13.58 -10.82
N GLU A 59 3.14 -14.88 -10.66
CA GLU A 59 3.83 -15.74 -11.64
C GLU A 59 3.00 -15.90 -12.91
N GLN A 60 1.71 -15.66 -12.83
CA GLN A 60 0.77 -15.83 -13.93
C GLN A 60 0.33 -14.49 -14.50
N GLU A 61 -0.27 -14.53 -15.66
CA GLU A 61 -0.82 -13.34 -16.29
C GLU A 61 -1.89 -12.69 -15.42
N ILE A 62 -1.89 -11.36 -15.41
CA ILE A 62 -2.80 -10.56 -14.58
C ILE A 62 -3.80 -9.87 -15.50
N ASN A 63 -5.09 -10.21 -15.36
CA ASN A 63 -6.14 -9.67 -16.21
C ASN A 63 -6.81 -8.42 -15.65
N PHE A 64 -6.87 -8.31 -14.33
CA PHE A 64 -7.49 -7.17 -13.67
C PHE A 64 -6.48 -6.50 -12.74
N PRO A 65 -6.14 -5.22 -13.00
CA PRO A 65 -5.13 -4.54 -12.18
C PRO A 65 -5.66 -3.98 -10.88
N GLU A 66 -6.97 -3.98 -10.66
CA GLU A 66 -7.54 -3.45 -9.43
C GLU A 66 -7.57 -4.50 -8.33
N VAL A 67 -7.33 -4.05 -7.10
CA VAL A 67 -7.30 -4.92 -5.93
C VAL A 67 -8.52 -4.65 -5.06
N SER A 68 -9.32 -5.68 -4.80
CA SER A 68 -10.48 -5.57 -3.92
C SER A 68 -10.15 -5.91 -2.47
N GLN A 69 -9.36 -6.96 -2.26
CA GLN A 69 -8.96 -7.38 -0.91
C GLN A 69 -7.45 -7.65 -0.90
N PRO A 70 -6.65 -6.63 -0.54
CA PRO A 70 -5.19 -6.81 -0.55
C PRO A 70 -4.72 -7.74 0.55
N ASN A 71 -3.64 -8.46 0.26
CA ASN A 71 -2.90 -9.22 1.27
C ASN A 71 -2.09 -8.28 2.16
N ILE A 72 -1.60 -7.18 1.58
CA ILE A 72 -0.82 -6.17 2.27
C ILE A 72 -1.44 -4.81 1.95
N LEU A 73 -1.77 -4.07 2.99
CA LEU A 73 -2.30 -2.71 2.87
C LEU A 73 -1.41 -1.77 3.65
N VAL A 74 -0.93 -0.73 2.99
CA VAL A 74 -0.10 0.29 3.61
C VAL A 74 -0.91 1.59 3.68
N CYS A 75 -1.09 2.13 4.89
CA CYS A 75 -1.79 3.38 5.11
C CYS A 75 -0.84 4.37 5.79
N LEU A 76 -0.47 5.42 5.07
CA LEU A 76 0.51 6.40 5.55
C LEU A 76 -0.11 7.62 6.21
N THR A 77 -1.43 7.79 6.10
CA THR A 77 -2.15 8.90 6.74
C THR A 77 -3.37 8.36 7.47
N GLN A 78 -3.88 9.15 8.42
CA GLN A 78 -5.10 8.78 9.13
C GLN A 78 -6.29 8.68 8.17
N GLU A 79 -6.35 9.57 7.20
CA GLU A 79 -7.41 9.53 6.19
C GLU A 79 -7.38 8.24 5.38
N ALA A 80 -6.19 7.83 4.94
CA ALA A 80 -6.03 6.58 4.21
C ALA A 80 -6.45 5.39 5.07
N TYR A 81 -6.05 5.38 6.32
CA TYR A 81 -6.44 4.33 7.26
C TYR A 81 -7.96 4.28 7.44
N ASN A 82 -8.58 5.44 7.65
CA ASN A 82 -10.02 5.51 7.84
C ASN A 82 -10.79 5.08 6.59
N THR A 83 -10.26 5.40 5.43
CA THR A 83 -10.93 5.10 4.15
C THR A 83 -10.75 3.63 3.75
N TYR A 84 -9.56 3.07 3.94
CA TYR A 84 -9.22 1.78 3.33
C TYR A 84 -9.01 0.63 4.29
N SER A 85 -8.91 0.86 5.60
CA SER A 85 -8.57 -0.23 6.53
C SER A 85 -9.50 -1.44 6.43
N SER A 86 -10.76 -1.22 6.08
CA SER A 86 -11.75 -2.28 5.99
C SER A 86 -11.61 -3.19 4.77
N ILE A 87 -10.83 -2.79 3.76
CA ILE A 87 -10.70 -3.62 2.56
C ILE A 87 -9.68 -4.74 2.72
N ILE A 88 -8.90 -4.73 3.78
CA ILE A 88 -7.86 -5.75 3.99
C ILE A 88 -8.44 -7.16 3.94
N ARG A 89 -7.74 -8.07 3.28
CA ARG A 89 -8.13 -9.47 3.25
C ARG A 89 -8.05 -10.06 4.65
N PRO A 90 -9.03 -10.86 5.08
CA PRO A 90 -8.92 -11.56 6.37
C PRO A 90 -7.60 -12.33 6.47
N GLY A 91 -6.87 -12.11 7.55
CA GLY A 91 -5.55 -12.71 7.73
C GLY A 91 -4.41 -11.98 7.05
N GLY A 92 -4.69 -10.86 6.40
CA GLY A 92 -3.65 -10.06 5.75
C GLY A 92 -2.84 -9.22 6.73
N THR A 93 -2.02 -8.33 6.19
CA THR A 93 -1.15 -7.45 6.96
C THR A 93 -1.43 -5.99 6.63
N LEU A 94 -1.68 -5.20 7.66
CA LEU A 94 -1.92 -3.76 7.56
C LEU A 94 -0.74 -3.03 8.18
N LEU A 95 -0.04 -2.24 7.37
CA LEU A 95 1.12 -1.46 7.79
C LEU A 95 0.76 0.01 7.89
N THR A 96 1.11 0.65 8.99
CA THR A 96 0.86 2.08 9.20
C THR A 96 2.11 2.75 9.72
N ASP A 97 2.19 4.07 9.50
CA ASP A 97 3.23 4.88 10.12
C ASP A 97 2.73 5.34 11.49
N LYS A 98 3.39 4.91 12.55
CA LYS A 98 2.94 5.19 13.91
C LYS A 98 2.92 6.67 14.26
N ARG A 99 3.68 7.50 13.54
CA ARG A 99 3.69 8.94 13.76
C ARG A 99 2.39 9.61 13.33
N PHE A 100 1.81 9.15 12.22
CA PHE A 100 0.69 9.82 11.59
C PHE A 100 -0.63 9.09 11.71
N VAL A 101 -0.61 7.82 12.07
CA VAL A 101 -1.79 6.97 12.07
C VAL A 101 -2.03 6.36 13.44
N LYS A 102 -3.25 6.53 13.92
CA LYS A 102 -3.72 5.82 15.12
C LYS A 102 -4.60 4.66 14.66
N THR A 103 -4.22 3.46 15.05
CA THR A 103 -4.90 2.24 14.64
C THR A 103 -6.05 1.95 15.59
N THR A 104 -7.14 2.68 15.40
CA THR A 104 -8.31 2.64 16.30
C THR A 104 -9.35 1.63 15.90
N ARG A 105 -9.22 1.02 14.71
CA ARG A 105 -10.20 0.09 14.18
C ARG A 105 -9.77 -1.35 14.39
N LYS A 106 -10.74 -2.20 14.67
CA LYS A 106 -10.49 -3.64 14.66
C LYS A 106 -10.67 -4.15 13.24
N VAL A 107 -9.66 -4.81 12.74
CA VAL A 107 -9.71 -5.47 11.44
C VAL A 107 -9.22 -6.91 11.62
N ASP A 108 -9.70 -7.81 10.75
CA ASP A 108 -9.28 -9.21 10.78
C ASP A 108 -7.95 -9.37 10.05
N ALA A 109 -6.92 -8.69 10.57
CA ALA A 109 -5.61 -8.65 9.95
C ALA A 109 -4.58 -8.29 11.02
N LYS A 110 -3.33 -8.62 10.74
CA LYS A 110 -2.23 -8.21 11.59
C LYS A 110 -1.91 -6.75 11.32
N GLN A 111 -2.03 -5.91 12.33
CA GLN A 111 -1.69 -4.49 12.21
C GLN A 111 -0.29 -4.27 12.76
N ILE A 112 0.58 -3.71 11.93
CA ILE A 112 1.97 -3.40 12.29
C ILE A 112 2.19 -1.92 12.14
N GLU A 113 2.59 -1.27 13.23
CA GLU A 113 2.95 0.14 13.24
C GLU A 113 4.44 0.27 13.07
N LEU A 114 4.87 1.04 12.08
CA LEU A 114 6.29 1.25 11.79
C LEU A 114 6.65 2.72 11.94
N ALA A 115 7.87 2.98 12.37
CA ALA A 115 8.39 4.35 12.49
C ALA A 115 9.05 4.77 11.18
N MET A 116 8.29 4.79 10.08
CA MET A 116 8.85 5.05 8.75
C MET A 116 9.39 6.47 8.60
N TYR A 117 8.60 7.46 9.02
CA TYR A 117 9.01 8.85 8.94
C TYR A 117 10.30 9.10 9.76
N GLU A 118 10.30 8.60 10.99
CA GLU A 118 11.45 8.77 11.89
C GLU A 118 12.70 8.11 11.35
N ALA A 119 12.56 6.93 10.74
CA ALA A 119 13.70 6.23 10.13
C ALA A 119 14.29 7.02 8.96
N VAL A 120 13.45 7.63 8.13
CA VAL A 120 13.91 8.47 7.03
C VAL A 120 14.61 9.72 7.55
N MET A 121 14.03 10.40 8.53
CA MET A 121 14.64 11.60 9.11
C MET A 121 15.98 11.30 9.76
N GLU A 122 16.09 10.16 10.45
CA GLU A 122 17.32 9.76 11.10
C GLU A 122 18.41 9.42 10.09
N LYS A 123 18.10 8.75 9.00
CA LYS A 123 19.08 8.27 8.03
C LYS A 123 19.41 9.25 6.93
N ILE A 124 18.43 10.01 6.47
CA ILE A 124 18.58 10.91 5.32
C ILE A 124 18.58 12.38 5.75
N GLY A 125 17.92 12.69 6.86
CA GLY A 125 17.80 14.04 7.37
C GLY A 125 16.75 14.90 6.66
N LYS A 126 15.95 14.29 5.77
CA LYS A 126 14.89 14.99 5.03
C LYS A 126 13.65 14.12 4.97
N PRO A 127 12.46 14.70 5.05
CA PRO A 127 11.24 13.95 4.76
C PRO A 127 11.18 13.61 3.28
N VAL A 128 10.59 12.50 2.96
CA VAL A 128 10.42 12.05 1.58
C VAL A 128 9.07 12.51 1.04
#